data_5166206ec3010c1740c7bd3e3338c5ec
#
_entry.id   5166206ec3010c1740c7bd3e3338c5ec
#
_cell.length_a   1.000
_cell.length_b   1.000
_cell.length_c   1.000
_cell.angle_alpha   90.00
_cell.angle_beta   90.00
_cell.angle_gamma   90.00
#
_symmetry.space_group_name_H-M   'P 1'
#
loop_
_entity.id
_entity.type
_entity.pdbx_description
1 polymer ?
#
loop_
_entity_poly.entity_id
_entity_poly.type
_entity_poly.pdbx_seq_one_letter_code
_entity_poly.pdbx_strand_id
1 'polypeptide(L)' 'MMTEPTRSRAVFSTEDFSLMKEAIGDYVRKIADDPRSAKFSNLYHRLGRLG' A
#
# COMPACT_ATOMS: atom_id res chain seq x y z
N MET A 1 -15.03 -10.22 -11.15
CA MET A 1 -14.57 -10.03 -11.42
C MET A 1 -13.99 -9.68 -11.93
N MET A 2 -13.57 -9.62 -12.07
CA MET A 2 -12.98 -9.26 -12.61
C MET A 2 -12.31 -9.29 -13.19
N THR A 3 -11.92 -9.26 -13.58
CA THR A 3 -11.22 -9.26 -14.06
C THR A 3 -10.54 -8.84 -14.64
N GLU A 4 -9.79 -8.70 -15.02
CA GLU A 4 -9.07 -8.28 -15.59
C GLU A 4 -8.40 -8.16 -16.22
N PRO A 5 -8.13 -7.85 -16.38
CA PRO A 5 -7.55 -7.83 -17.16
C PRO A 5 -6.43 -7.80 -17.57
N THR A 6 -6.15 -7.86 -17.92
CA THR A 6 -5.14 -8.12 -18.48
C THR A 6 -4.12 -7.28 -18.72
N ARG A 7 -4.20 -6.34 -18.75
CA ARG A 7 -3.35 -5.55 -19.03
C ARG A 7 -2.43 -5.46 -18.16
N SER A 8 -1.85 -5.46 -18.05
CA SER A 8 -0.92 -5.63 -17.38
C SER A 8 -0.18 -4.66 -16.67
N ARG A 9 -0.10 -3.49 -17.02
CA ARG A 9 0.57 -2.56 -16.36
C ARG A 9 -0.28 -1.89 -15.44
N ALA A 10 -0.05 -1.83 -14.15
CA ALA A 10 -0.74 -1.01 -13.19
C ALA A 10 0.03 0.28 -13.09
N VAL A 11 -0.58 1.37 -13.47
CA VAL A 11 0.04 2.68 -13.40
C VAL A 11 -0.68 3.49 -12.34
N PHE A 12 0.07 3.94 -11.33
CA PHE A 12 -0.51 4.68 -10.23
C PHE A 12 -0.07 6.13 -10.27
N SER A 13 -0.99 7.03 -9.99
CA SER A 13 -0.69 8.46 -9.90
C SER A 13 -0.13 8.79 -8.51
N THR A 14 0.37 10.01 -8.37
CA THR A 14 0.84 10.48 -7.08
C THR A 14 -0.28 10.41 -6.04
N GLU A 15 -1.49 10.76 -6.45
CA GLU A 15 -2.63 10.69 -5.56
C GLU A 15 -2.90 9.26 -5.12
N ASP A 16 -2.77 8.31 -6.05
CA ASP A 16 -2.97 6.90 -5.71
C ASP A 16 -1.98 6.45 -4.65
N PHE A 17 -0.72 6.87 -4.75
CA PHE A 17 0.27 6.51 -3.75
C PHE A 17 -0.06 7.12 -2.40
N SER A 18 -0.57 8.35 -2.40
CA SER A 18 -1.00 8.99 -1.15
C SER A 18 -2.11 8.21 -0.48
N LEU A 19 -3.09 7.80 -1.26
CA LEU A 19 -4.21 7.03 -0.73
C LEU A 19 -3.75 5.69 -0.18
N MET A 20 -2.84 5.03 -0.89
CA MET A 20 -2.32 3.75 -0.43
C MET A 20 -1.54 3.92 0.87
N LYS A 21 -0.74 4.97 0.96
CA LYS A 21 0.02 5.22 2.18
C LYS A 21 -0.91 5.46 3.36
N GLU A 22 -1.97 6.21 3.13
CA GLU A 22 -2.92 6.49 4.19
C GLU A 22 -3.58 5.21 4.69
N ALA A 23 -3.99 4.36 3.76
CA ALA A 23 -4.63 3.11 4.11
C ALA A 23 -3.68 2.18 4.86
N ILE A 24 -2.46 2.05 4.35
CA ILE A 24 -1.46 1.18 4.98
C ILE A 24 -1.06 1.70 6.34
N GLY A 25 -0.86 3.02 6.45
CA GLY A 25 -0.49 3.61 7.73
C GLY A 25 -1.54 3.38 8.80
N ASP A 26 -2.81 3.49 8.41
CA ASP A 26 -3.89 3.24 9.34
C ASP A 26 -3.92 1.78 9.77
N TYR A 27 -3.72 0.88 8.82
CA TYR A 27 -3.73 -0.54 9.11
C TYR A 27 -2.56 -0.93 10.01
N VAL A 28 -1.39 -0.36 9.77
CA VAL A 28 -0.23 -0.64 10.61
C VAL A 28 -0.51 -0.28 12.07
N ARG A 29 -1.20 0.83 12.30
CA ARG A 29 -1.55 1.20 13.66
C ARG A 29 -2.51 0.22 14.28
N LYS A 30 -3.42 -0.32 13.49
CA LYS A 30 -4.39 -1.29 13.99
C LYS A 30 -3.76 -2.61 14.36
N ILE A 31 -2.73 -3.00 13.65
CA ILE A 31 -2.08 -4.29 13.88
C ILE A 31 -0.72 -4.14 14.54
N ALA A 32 -0.56 -3.09 15.34
CA ALA A 32 0.74 -2.79 15.95
C ALA A 32 1.31 -3.97 16.73
N ASP A 33 0.43 -4.78 17.33
CA ASP A 33 0.88 -5.95 18.08
C ASP A 33 1.06 -7.20 17.25
N ASP A 34 0.73 -7.13 15.97
CA ASP A 34 0.80 -8.28 15.08
C ASP A 34 2.20 -8.38 14.50
N PRO A 35 2.79 -9.59 14.46
CA PRO A 35 4.13 -9.74 13.86
C PRO A 35 4.20 -9.26 12.42
N ARG A 36 3.07 -9.25 11.69
CA ARG A 36 3.07 -8.78 10.31
C ARG A 36 3.19 -7.27 10.20
N SER A 37 3.05 -6.54 11.31
CA SER A 37 3.11 -5.08 11.26
C SER A 37 4.42 -4.59 10.65
N ALA A 38 5.52 -5.30 10.89
CA ALA A 38 6.81 -4.90 10.32
C ALA A 38 6.79 -4.94 8.80
N LYS A 39 6.14 -5.94 8.23
CA LYS A 39 6.04 -6.05 6.77
C LYS A 39 5.23 -4.92 6.17
N PHE A 40 4.13 -4.58 6.81
CA PHE A 40 3.30 -3.48 6.34
C PHE A 40 3.99 -2.13 6.53
N SER A 41 4.75 -2.00 7.60
CA SER A 41 5.52 -0.78 7.82
C SER A 41 6.57 -0.59 6.74
N ASN A 42 7.25 -1.65 6.35
CA ASN A 42 8.22 -1.61 5.26
C ASN A 42 7.55 -1.22 3.95
N LEU A 43 6.36 -1.75 3.71
CA LEU A 43 5.59 -1.41 2.53
C LEU A 43 5.23 0.08 2.53
N TYR A 44 4.83 0.59 3.68
CA TYR A 44 4.49 1.99 3.84
C TYR A 44 5.68 2.88 3.44
N HIS A 45 6.87 2.54 3.92
CA HIS A 45 8.06 3.32 3.60
C HIS A 45 8.41 3.25 2.13
N ARG A 46 8.23 2.09 1.51
CA ARG A 46 8.49 1.98 0.08
C ARG A 46 7.52 2.80 -0.74
N LEU A 47 6.25 2.82 -0.33
CA LEU A 47 5.26 3.64 -1.03
C LEU A 47 5.63 5.12 -0.91
N GLY A 48 6.14 5.52 0.22
CA GLY A 48 6.57 6.91 0.40
C GLY A 48 7.69 7.30 -0.53
N ARG A 49 8.57 6.35 -0.84
CA ARG A 49 9.66 6.66 -1.77
C ARG A 49 9.19 6.69 -3.20
N LEU A 50 8.20 5.91 -3.55
CA LEU A 50 7.69 5.87 -4.92
C LEU A 50 6.77 7.03 -5.20
N GLY A 51 6.05 7.47 -4.22
CA GLY A 51 5.10 8.56 -4.37
C GLY A 51 5.68 9.89 -4.00
#